data_f6c479708cf7893abb50fc505bd375f3
#
_entry.id   f6c479708cf7893abb50fc505bd375f3
#
_cell.length_a   1.000
_cell.length_b   1.000
_cell.length_c   1.000
_cell.angle_alpha   90.00
_cell.angle_beta   90.00
_cell.angle_gamma   90.00
#
_symmetry.space_group_name_H-M   'P 1'
#
loop_
_entity.id
_entity.type
_entity.pdbx_description
1 polymer ?
#
loop_
_entity_poly.entity_id
_entity_poly.type
_entity_poly.pdbx_seq_one_letter_code
_entity_poly.pdbx_strand_id
1 'polypeptide(L)'
;SSDRKRTLDIKDADALEDDREIDWKIAPEIRGSRQVKLNNESVSLEIIGSTANFFDIRGYELDEGILFSERQDLSRKRVVVLGSSVPKELKTSKKRLLNNEISIAGVSFEVIGFIKSQGSNGWRNPDEQIYTPLYTASDRIFGRDTINSINVDFSTDYRVEEVMIAIERVLRREHDIGPGEENNFRINDWSQAVDLRREATSIFFALIVGIAGISLLVGGIGVMNIMLVSVTERTREIGLR
;
A
#
# COMPACT_ATOMS: atom_id res chain seq x y z
N SER A 1 -29.94 -26.32 -0.55
CA SER A 1 -28.90 -25.79 -1.42
C SER A 1 -28.11 -24.82 -0.59
N SER A 2 -26.95 -25.27 -0.12
CA SER A 2 -26.09 -24.49 0.76
C SER A 2 -25.37 -23.41 -0.05
N ASP A 3 -25.69 -22.19 0.26
CA ASP A 3 -25.00 -20.98 -0.13
C ASP A 3 -23.55 -21.02 0.43
N ARG A 4 -22.69 -21.80 -0.21
CA ARG A 4 -21.25 -21.76 0.05
C ARG A 4 -20.72 -20.57 -0.71
N LYS A 5 -20.68 -19.42 -0.05
CA LYS A 5 -19.75 -18.36 -0.44
C LYS A 5 -18.35 -19.00 -0.48
N ARG A 6 -17.91 -19.40 -1.68
CA ARG A 6 -16.54 -19.88 -1.84
C ARG A 6 -15.64 -18.68 -1.60
N THR A 7 -14.81 -18.75 -0.58
CA THR A 7 -13.80 -17.74 -0.30
C THR A 7 -12.65 -17.91 -1.29
N LEU A 8 -12.04 -16.80 -1.71
CA LEU A 8 -10.82 -16.84 -2.51
C LEU A 8 -9.76 -17.71 -1.82
N ASP A 9 -9.04 -18.49 -2.61
CA ASP A 9 -7.93 -19.32 -2.15
C ASP A 9 -6.66 -19.08 -3.00
N ILE A 10 -5.55 -19.70 -2.61
CA ILE A 10 -4.26 -19.56 -3.31
C ILE A 10 -4.37 -20.07 -4.75
N LYS A 11 -5.17 -21.09 -5.02
CA LYS A 11 -5.35 -21.64 -6.38
C LYS A 11 -5.98 -20.64 -7.33
N ASP A 12 -6.86 -19.77 -6.82
CA ASP A 12 -7.47 -18.71 -7.63
C ASP A 12 -6.39 -17.71 -8.11
N ALA A 13 -5.40 -17.42 -7.25
CA ALA A 13 -4.27 -16.58 -7.64
C ALA A 13 -3.33 -17.28 -8.63
N ASP A 14 -3.04 -18.56 -8.41
CA ASP A 14 -2.24 -19.39 -9.32
C ASP A 14 -2.91 -19.45 -10.71
N ALA A 15 -4.25 -19.63 -10.76
CA ALA A 15 -4.98 -19.65 -12.01
C ALA A 15 -4.97 -18.32 -12.77
N LEU A 16 -4.96 -17.20 -12.06
CA LEU A 16 -4.75 -15.89 -12.66
C LEU A 16 -3.32 -15.72 -13.18
N GLU A 17 -2.31 -16.19 -12.44
CA GLU A 17 -0.92 -16.11 -12.86
C GLU A 17 -0.62 -16.98 -14.08
N ASP A 18 -1.31 -18.10 -14.24
CA ASP A 18 -1.21 -19.01 -15.39
C ASP A 18 -1.91 -18.47 -16.64
N ASP A 19 -2.85 -17.53 -16.52
CA ASP A 19 -3.50 -16.90 -17.66
C ASP A 19 -2.55 -15.93 -18.36
N ARG A 20 -2.29 -16.18 -19.66
CA ARG A 20 -1.32 -15.45 -20.47
C ARG A 20 -1.95 -14.41 -21.42
N GLU A 21 -3.25 -14.17 -21.32
CA GLU A 21 -3.90 -13.18 -22.18
C GLU A 21 -3.53 -11.75 -21.84
N ILE A 22 -3.24 -11.49 -20.57
CA ILE A 22 -2.88 -10.16 -20.07
C ILE A 22 -1.52 -10.25 -19.39
N ASP A 23 -0.68 -9.25 -19.64
CA ASP A 23 0.57 -9.07 -18.91
C ASP A 23 0.27 -8.35 -17.59
N TRP A 24 0.10 -9.15 -16.55
CA TRP A 24 -0.20 -8.68 -15.20
C TRP A 24 0.74 -9.24 -14.14
N LYS A 25 0.85 -8.52 -13.06
CA LYS A 25 1.49 -8.98 -11.82
C LYS A 25 0.41 -9.30 -10.79
N ILE A 26 0.51 -10.45 -10.17
CA ILE A 26 -0.44 -10.95 -9.19
C ILE A 26 0.20 -10.95 -7.80
N ALA A 27 -0.52 -10.41 -6.82
CA ALA A 27 -0.13 -10.48 -5.41
C ALA A 27 -1.33 -10.84 -4.53
N PRO A 28 -1.55 -12.13 -4.26
CA PRO A 28 -2.52 -12.57 -3.27
C PRO A 28 -2.12 -12.13 -1.87
N GLU A 29 -3.09 -11.81 -1.03
CA GLU A 29 -2.87 -11.46 0.37
C GLU A 29 -3.61 -12.42 1.29
N ILE A 30 -2.87 -13.04 2.20
CA ILE A 30 -3.42 -13.63 3.41
C ILE A 30 -3.03 -12.75 4.60
N ARG A 31 -3.98 -12.37 5.44
CA ARG A 31 -3.69 -11.47 6.55
C ARG A 31 -4.46 -11.80 7.81
N GLY A 32 -3.92 -11.34 8.90
CA GLY A 32 -4.52 -11.40 10.22
C GLY A 32 -3.54 -11.00 11.31
N SER A 33 -4.08 -10.62 12.46
CA SER A 33 -3.26 -10.27 13.62
C SER A 33 -2.74 -11.52 14.31
N ARG A 34 -1.47 -11.50 14.71
CA ARG A 34 -0.82 -12.56 15.47
C ARG A 34 0.09 -11.98 16.54
N GLN A 35 0.29 -12.76 17.59
CA GLN A 35 1.26 -12.44 18.64
C GLN A 35 2.68 -12.56 18.08
N VAL A 36 3.41 -11.48 18.19
CA VAL A 36 4.83 -11.38 17.84
C VAL A 36 5.62 -11.21 19.10
N LYS A 37 6.64 -12.05 19.30
CA LYS A 37 7.48 -12.05 20.50
C LYS A 37 8.95 -11.82 20.14
N LEU A 38 9.57 -10.96 20.93
CA LEU A 38 11.01 -10.75 20.93
C LEU A 38 11.48 -10.65 22.39
N ASN A 39 12.30 -11.62 22.85
CA ASN A 39 12.68 -11.74 24.25
C ASN A 39 11.44 -11.74 25.18
N ASN A 40 11.33 -10.76 26.07
CA ASN A 40 10.23 -10.60 27.01
C ASN A 40 9.08 -9.70 26.50
N GLU A 41 9.23 -9.11 25.33
CA GLU A 41 8.19 -8.26 24.73
C GLU A 41 7.26 -9.14 23.86
N SER A 42 5.96 -8.85 23.94
CA SER A 42 4.92 -9.52 23.16
C SER A 42 3.88 -8.51 22.74
N VAL A 43 3.68 -8.37 21.44
CA VAL A 43 2.74 -7.42 20.85
C VAL A 43 1.92 -8.10 19.76
N SER A 44 0.66 -7.70 19.59
CA SER A 44 -0.19 -8.18 18.50
C SER A 44 0.00 -7.27 17.29
N LEU A 45 0.54 -7.83 16.20
CA LEU A 45 0.76 -7.11 14.95
C LEU A 45 0.02 -7.78 13.79
N GLU A 46 -0.30 -7.00 12.77
CA GLU A 46 -0.88 -7.54 11.54
C GLU A 46 0.22 -8.19 10.70
N ILE A 47 0.00 -9.45 10.34
CA ILE A 47 0.89 -10.22 9.47
C ILE A 47 0.24 -10.31 8.10
N ILE A 48 1.02 -10.02 7.07
CA ILE A 48 0.61 -10.12 5.66
C ILE A 48 1.52 -11.15 4.98
N GLY A 49 0.91 -12.23 4.53
CA GLY A 49 1.54 -13.18 3.62
C GLY A 49 1.21 -12.82 2.19
N SER A 50 2.23 -12.65 1.34
CA SER A 50 2.03 -12.35 -0.07
C SER A 50 3.23 -12.80 -0.91
N THR A 51 3.14 -12.66 -2.24
CA THR A 51 4.24 -12.91 -3.17
C THR A 51 5.21 -11.73 -3.24
N ALA A 52 6.37 -11.93 -3.85
CA ALA A 52 7.38 -10.87 -4.02
C ALA A 52 6.85 -9.63 -4.78
N ASN A 53 5.92 -9.84 -5.71
CA ASN A 53 5.28 -8.77 -6.49
C ASN A 53 4.51 -7.76 -5.63
N PHE A 54 4.14 -8.14 -4.40
CA PHE A 54 3.37 -7.30 -3.49
C PHE A 54 4.02 -5.94 -3.25
N PHE A 55 5.33 -5.90 -3.05
CA PHE A 55 6.05 -4.65 -2.76
C PHE A 55 6.02 -3.70 -3.95
N ASP A 56 6.21 -4.23 -5.17
CA ASP A 56 6.14 -3.45 -6.41
C ASP A 56 4.72 -2.90 -6.63
N ILE A 57 3.70 -3.76 -6.53
CA ILE A 57 2.28 -3.40 -6.71
C ILE A 57 1.84 -2.33 -5.71
N ARG A 58 2.35 -2.39 -4.48
CA ARG A 58 2.05 -1.41 -3.43
C ARG A 58 2.94 -0.19 -3.48
N GLY A 59 4.00 -0.18 -4.30
CA GLY A 59 4.99 0.88 -4.35
C GLY A 59 5.81 0.99 -3.06
N TYR A 60 6.01 -0.13 -2.36
CA TYR A 60 6.78 -0.14 -1.12
C TYR A 60 8.26 -0.26 -1.42
N GLU A 61 9.02 0.72 -0.97
CA GLU A 61 10.47 0.76 -1.15
C GLU A 61 11.18 0.15 0.06
N LEU A 62 12.29 -0.52 -0.23
CA LEU A 62 13.21 -1.03 0.79
C LEU A 62 13.95 0.12 1.47
N ASP A 63 14.05 0.07 2.80
CA ASP A 63 14.85 0.99 3.60
C ASP A 63 16.20 0.36 3.98
N GLU A 64 16.18 -0.86 4.52
CA GLU A 64 17.38 -1.59 4.97
C GLU A 64 17.20 -3.09 4.74
N GLY A 65 18.26 -3.80 4.38
CA GLY A 65 18.26 -5.25 4.16
C GLY A 65 17.86 -5.65 2.75
N ILE A 66 17.02 -6.67 2.61
CA ILE A 66 16.50 -7.21 1.33
C ILE A 66 15.01 -7.52 1.44
N LEU A 67 14.30 -7.52 0.30
CA LEU A 67 12.96 -8.08 0.17
C LEU A 67 13.07 -9.58 -0.11
N PHE A 68 12.03 -10.34 0.27
CA PHE A 68 11.99 -11.77 -0.10
C PHE A 68 11.69 -11.93 -1.59
N SER A 69 12.22 -13.02 -2.14
CA SER A 69 12.07 -13.39 -3.55
C SER A 69 11.03 -14.49 -3.74
N GLU A 70 10.55 -14.67 -4.96
CA GLU A 70 9.68 -15.77 -5.36
C GLU A 70 10.26 -17.14 -4.97
N ARG A 71 11.58 -17.34 -5.14
CA ARG A 71 12.26 -18.57 -4.71
C ARG A 71 12.13 -18.82 -3.22
N GLN A 72 12.16 -17.78 -2.39
CA GLN A 72 11.98 -17.91 -0.94
C GLN A 72 10.52 -18.23 -0.59
N ASP A 73 9.55 -17.70 -1.35
CA ASP A 73 8.15 -18.05 -1.21
C ASP A 73 7.89 -19.52 -1.56
N LEU A 74 8.29 -19.96 -2.75
CA LEU A 74 8.14 -21.36 -3.18
C LEU A 74 8.85 -22.36 -2.25
N SER A 75 10.00 -21.98 -1.69
CA SER A 75 10.74 -22.81 -0.73
C SER A 75 10.23 -22.70 0.72
N ARG A 76 9.16 -21.96 0.95
CA ARG A 76 8.54 -21.74 2.28
C ARG A 76 9.55 -21.26 3.33
N LYS A 77 10.44 -20.35 2.93
CA LYS A 77 11.43 -19.77 3.83
C LYS A 77 10.75 -18.96 4.92
N ARG A 78 11.19 -19.16 6.15
CA ARG A 78 10.70 -18.42 7.33
C ARG A 78 11.45 -17.10 7.46
N VAL A 79 11.15 -16.16 6.56
CA VAL A 79 11.73 -14.82 6.50
C VAL A 79 10.63 -13.78 6.61
N VAL A 80 10.97 -12.61 7.14
CA VAL A 80 10.05 -11.48 7.25
C VAL A 80 10.72 -10.16 6.87
N VAL A 81 9.92 -9.29 6.27
CA VAL A 81 10.22 -7.88 6.08
C VAL A 81 9.30 -7.08 7.00
N LEU A 82 9.84 -6.13 7.73
CA LEU A 82 9.11 -5.38 8.74
C LEU A 82 8.75 -3.98 8.27
N GLY A 83 7.60 -3.49 8.71
CA GLY A 83 7.24 -2.10 8.60
C GLY A 83 8.16 -1.22 9.46
N SER A 84 8.29 0.05 9.09
CA SER A 84 9.26 0.99 9.68
C SER A 84 9.06 1.22 11.18
N SER A 85 7.84 1.06 11.71
CA SER A 85 7.49 1.28 13.13
C SER A 85 7.54 0.00 13.97
N VAL A 86 7.62 -1.19 13.37
CA VAL A 86 7.65 -2.48 14.10
C VAL A 86 8.78 -2.56 15.13
N PRO A 87 10.01 -2.06 14.86
CA PRO A 87 11.06 -2.04 15.87
C PRO A 87 10.66 -1.30 17.15
N LYS A 88 9.94 -0.18 17.02
CA LYS A 88 9.45 0.62 18.15
C LYS A 88 8.39 -0.17 18.95
N GLU A 89 7.48 -0.86 18.28
CA GLU A 89 6.47 -1.71 18.93
C GLU A 89 7.11 -2.84 19.74
N LEU A 90 8.22 -3.40 19.24
CA LEU A 90 9.01 -4.43 19.92
C LEU A 90 10.06 -3.84 20.89
N LYS A 91 10.03 -2.54 21.17
CA LYS A 91 10.95 -1.81 22.07
C LYS A 91 12.42 -2.08 21.76
N THR A 92 12.78 -2.12 20.48
CA THR A 92 14.12 -2.42 20.00
C THR A 92 14.51 -1.52 18.81
N SER A 93 15.67 -1.76 18.21
CA SER A 93 16.14 -1.01 17.03
C SER A 93 16.26 -1.92 15.81
N LYS A 94 16.17 -1.32 14.58
CA LYS A 94 16.35 -2.03 13.30
C LYS A 94 17.63 -2.86 13.28
N LYS A 95 18.75 -2.27 13.75
CA LYS A 95 20.06 -2.91 13.79
C LYS A 95 20.10 -4.20 14.62
N ARG A 96 19.26 -4.28 15.68
CA ARG A 96 19.16 -5.49 16.51
C ARG A 96 18.23 -6.54 15.94
N LEU A 97 17.32 -6.14 15.04
CA LEU A 97 16.38 -7.06 14.41
C LEU A 97 16.94 -7.65 13.12
N LEU A 98 17.65 -6.86 12.31
CA LEU A 98 18.16 -7.31 11.01
C LEU A 98 19.08 -8.52 11.18
N ASN A 99 18.81 -9.57 10.40
CA ASN A 99 19.47 -10.89 10.45
C ASN A 99 19.33 -11.63 11.81
N ASN A 100 18.36 -11.24 12.61
CA ASN A 100 18.01 -11.92 13.84
C ASN A 100 16.58 -12.46 13.76
N GLU A 101 16.21 -13.33 14.70
CA GLU A 101 14.92 -13.99 14.70
C GLU A 101 13.91 -13.29 15.60
N ILE A 102 12.65 -13.29 15.14
CA ILE A 102 11.46 -12.97 15.94
C ILE A 102 10.52 -14.17 15.92
N SER A 103 9.70 -14.32 16.95
CA SER A 103 8.70 -15.39 17.00
C SER A 103 7.33 -14.84 16.62
N ILE A 104 6.67 -15.43 15.63
CA ILE A 104 5.31 -15.11 15.20
C ILE A 104 4.45 -16.36 15.41
N ALA A 105 3.40 -16.25 16.22
CA ALA A 105 2.54 -17.37 16.58
C ALA A 105 3.31 -18.61 17.08
N GLY A 106 4.46 -18.40 17.76
CA GLY A 106 5.30 -19.49 18.26
C GLY A 106 6.30 -20.06 17.24
N VAL A 107 6.34 -19.57 16.03
CA VAL A 107 7.29 -19.99 14.97
C VAL A 107 8.35 -18.90 14.79
N SER A 108 9.62 -19.31 14.68
CA SER A 108 10.76 -18.42 14.49
C SER A 108 10.89 -18.00 13.02
N PHE A 109 11.11 -16.68 12.81
CA PHE A 109 11.28 -16.04 11.50
C PHE A 109 12.51 -15.13 11.52
N GLU A 110 13.33 -15.22 10.51
CA GLU A 110 14.47 -14.32 10.30
C GLU A 110 14.00 -12.98 9.70
N VAL A 111 14.42 -11.88 10.30
CA VAL A 111 14.18 -10.54 9.79
C VAL A 111 15.21 -10.21 8.73
N ILE A 112 14.79 -10.09 7.48
CA ILE A 112 15.71 -9.86 6.34
C ILE A 112 15.69 -8.42 5.82
N GLY A 113 14.71 -7.60 6.19
CA GLY A 113 14.63 -6.22 5.73
C GLY A 113 13.54 -5.40 6.40
N PHE A 114 13.53 -4.12 6.04
CA PHE A 114 12.57 -3.10 6.48
C PHE A 114 12.10 -2.29 5.28
N ILE A 115 10.81 -2.00 5.21
CA ILE A 115 10.29 -1.04 4.24
C ILE A 115 10.46 0.39 4.75
N LYS A 116 10.56 1.34 3.82
CA LYS A 116 10.48 2.76 4.14
C LYS A 116 9.12 3.10 4.73
N SER A 117 9.06 4.15 5.56
CA SER A 117 7.80 4.61 6.11
C SER A 117 6.83 5.00 5.00
N GLN A 118 5.63 4.45 5.07
CA GLN A 118 4.53 4.71 4.14
C GLN A 118 3.51 5.69 4.73
N GLY A 119 3.58 5.88 6.04
CA GLY A 119 2.58 6.63 6.79
C GLY A 119 1.27 5.85 6.96
N SER A 120 0.41 6.36 7.85
CA SER A 120 -0.91 5.79 8.11
C SER A 120 -1.96 6.41 7.18
N ASN A 121 -2.71 5.58 6.49
CA ASN A 121 -3.84 5.99 5.65
C ASN A 121 -5.18 5.95 6.41
N GLY A 122 -5.15 6.06 7.73
CA GLY A 122 -6.31 6.09 8.62
C GLY A 122 -6.94 4.71 8.89
N TRP A 123 -7.03 3.83 7.90
CA TRP A 123 -7.62 2.48 8.03
C TRP A 123 -6.57 1.38 8.12
N ARG A 124 -5.35 1.63 7.65
CA ARG A 124 -4.22 0.71 7.68
C ARG A 124 -2.95 1.48 7.99
N ASN A 125 -2.08 0.86 8.77
CA ASN A 125 -0.74 1.37 9.05
C ASN A 125 0.31 0.38 8.55
N PRO A 126 0.76 0.50 7.28
CA PRO A 126 1.80 -0.37 6.73
C PRO A 126 3.09 -0.38 7.57
N ASP A 127 3.34 0.70 8.30
CA ASP A 127 4.53 0.85 9.13
C ASP A 127 4.52 -0.07 10.37
N GLU A 128 3.35 -0.59 10.77
CA GLU A 128 3.18 -1.53 11.89
C GLU A 128 2.93 -2.97 11.44
N GLN A 129 3.06 -3.27 10.14
CA GLN A 129 2.80 -4.59 9.57
C GLN A 129 4.09 -5.39 9.39
N ILE A 130 3.93 -6.71 9.35
CA ILE A 130 4.99 -7.67 9.06
C ILE A 130 4.62 -8.43 7.78
N TYR A 131 5.55 -8.50 6.85
CA TYR A 131 5.38 -9.14 5.56
C TYR A 131 6.19 -10.43 5.50
N THR A 132 5.58 -11.50 5.03
CA THR A 132 6.21 -12.82 4.90
C THR A 132 5.77 -13.48 3.60
N PRO A 133 6.54 -14.43 3.05
CA PRO A 133 6.13 -15.18 1.87
C PRO A 133 4.76 -15.86 2.06
N LEU A 134 3.96 -15.88 0.97
CA LEU A 134 2.56 -16.34 0.98
C LEU A 134 2.40 -17.75 1.52
N TYR A 135 3.14 -18.71 0.92
CA TYR A 135 3.03 -20.11 1.32
C TYR A 135 3.54 -20.36 2.74
N THR A 136 4.52 -19.55 3.20
CA THR A 136 4.98 -19.61 4.59
C THR A 136 3.90 -19.10 5.55
N ALA A 137 3.21 -18.02 5.20
CA ALA A 137 2.10 -17.48 5.98
C ALA A 137 0.95 -18.49 6.06
N SER A 138 0.54 -19.04 4.91
CA SER A 138 -0.49 -20.07 4.83
C SER A 138 -0.18 -21.27 5.74
N ASP A 139 0.99 -21.89 5.55
CA ASP A 139 1.34 -23.13 6.22
C ASP A 139 1.69 -22.96 7.71
N ARG A 140 2.42 -21.88 8.06
CA ARG A 140 3.07 -21.74 9.38
C ARG A 140 2.38 -20.78 10.33
N ILE A 141 1.63 -19.81 9.81
CA ILE A 141 1.03 -18.76 10.63
C ILE A 141 -0.48 -18.90 10.70
N PHE A 142 -1.13 -19.15 9.57
CA PHE A 142 -2.58 -19.15 9.49
C PHE A 142 -3.21 -20.53 9.43
N GLY A 143 -2.50 -21.55 8.92
CA GLY A 143 -3.00 -22.92 8.78
C GLY A 143 -4.18 -23.03 7.83
N ARG A 144 -4.23 -22.17 6.79
CA ARG A 144 -5.32 -22.10 5.81
C ARG A 144 -4.83 -21.58 4.47
N ASP A 145 -5.44 -22.03 3.39
CA ASP A 145 -5.14 -21.57 2.02
C ASP A 145 -6.07 -20.46 1.55
N THR A 146 -7.08 -20.10 2.35
CA THR A 146 -7.99 -19.01 2.02
C THR A 146 -7.29 -17.67 2.17
N ILE A 147 -7.38 -16.85 1.12
CA ILE A 147 -6.79 -15.52 1.04
C ILE A 147 -7.86 -14.43 1.23
N ASN A 148 -7.43 -13.24 1.58
CA ASN A 148 -8.33 -12.11 1.83
C ASN A 148 -8.62 -11.31 0.56
N SER A 149 -7.63 -11.19 -0.33
CA SER A 149 -7.72 -10.47 -1.60
C SER A 149 -6.61 -10.89 -2.54
N ILE A 150 -6.81 -10.62 -3.82
CA ILE A 150 -5.78 -10.71 -4.86
C ILE A 150 -5.61 -9.31 -5.43
N ASN A 151 -4.39 -8.78 -5.35
CA ASN A 151 -4.05 -7.50 -5.99
C ASN A 151 -3.50 -7.82 -7.38
N VAL A 152 -4.00 -7.10 -8.36
CA VAL A 152 -3.60 -7.25 -9.76
C VAL A 152 -3.09 -5.89 -10.25
N ASP A 153 -1.86 -5.86 -10.74
CA ASP A 153 -1.28 -4.75 -11.46
C ASP A 153 -1.04 -5.16 -12.91
N PHE A 154 -1.29 -4.29 -13.86
CA PHE A 154 -1.23 -4.60 -15.28
C PHE A 154 -0.69 -3.42 -16.08
N SER A 155 -0.16 -3.71 -17.29
CA SER A 155 0.34 -2.68 -18.20
C SER A 155 -0.76 -1.71 -18.61
N THR A 156 -0.39 -0.44 -18.78
CA THR A 156 -1.27 0.63 -19.29
C THR A 156 -1.75 0.40 -20.73
N ASP A 157 -1.25 -0.63 -21.39
CA ASP A 157 -1.68 -1.03 -22.74
C ASP A 157 -3.08 -1.66 -22.75
N TYR A 158 -3.54 -2.14 -21.58
CA TYR A 158 -4.85 -2.74 -21.41
C TYR A 158 -5.82 -1.77 -20.76
N ARG A 159 -7.09 -1.88 -21.17
CA ARG A 159 -8.16 -1.14 -20.50
C ARG A 159 -8.61 -1.87 -19.24
N VAL A 160 -8.97 -1.12 -18.21
CA VAL A 160 -9.43 -1.68 -16.93
C VAL A 160 -10.57 -2.67 -17.12
N GLU A 161 -11.53 -2.35 -18.01
CA GLU A 161 -12.68 -3.19 -18.28
C GLU A 161 -12.28 -4.55 -18.90
N GLU A 162 -11.27 -4.56 -19.77
CA GLU A 162 -10.75 -5.79 -20.40
C GLU A 162 -10.10 -6.69 -19.34
N VAL A 163 -9.31 -6.10 -18.45
CA VAL A 163 -8.68 -6.80 -17.34
C VAL A 163 -9.73 -7.35 -16.38
N MET A 164 -10.76 -6.57 -16.02
CA MET A 164 -11.84 -7.03 -15.14
C MET A 164 -12.61 -8.22 -15.75
N ILE A 165 -12.87 -8.19 -17.05
CA ILE A 165 -13.53 -9.30 -17.77
C ILE A 165 -12.64 -10.55 -17.76
N ALA A 166 -11.33 -10.39 -17.96
CA ALA A 166 -10.41 -11.52 -17.93
C ALA A 166 -10.32 -12.13 -16.52
N ILE A 167 -10.20 -11.32 -15.47
CA ILE A 167 -10.23 -11.78 -14.07
C ILE A 167 -11.55 -12.53 -13.79
N GLU A 168 -12.69 -11.94 -14.18
CA GLU A 168 -13.99 -12.56 -13.97
C GLU A 168 -14.08 -13.91 -14.66
N ARG A 169 -13.64 -14.01 -15.90
CA ARG A 169 -13.64 -15.27 -16.67
C ARG A 169 -12.82 -16.36 -15.97
N VAL A 170 -11.59 -16.02 -15.51
CA VAL A 170 -10.72 -16.99 -14.84
C VAL A 170 -11.36 -17.46 -13.53
N LEU A 171 -11.79 -16.53 -12.68
CA LEU A 171 -12.37 -16.87 -11.38
C LEU A 171 -13.70 -17.59 -11.50
N ARG A 172 -14.56 -17.27 -12.46
CA ARG A 172 -15.79 -18.01 -12.73
C ARG A 172 -15.51 -19.46 -13.10
N ARG A 173 -14.46 -19.69 -13.91
CA ARG A 173 -14.02 -21.05 -14.28
C ARG A 173 -13.51 -21.83 -13.05
N GLU A 174 -12.68 -21.22 -12.21
CA GLU A 174 -12.16 -21.88 -11.01
C GLU A 174 -13.23 -22.14 -9.95
N HIS A 175 -14.25 -21.30 -9.90
CA HIS A 175 -15.35 -21.42 -8.95
C HIS A 175 -16.54 -22.25 -9.48
N ASP A 176 -16.44 -22.83 -10.69
CA ASP A 176 -17.53 -23.58 -11.37
C ASP A 176 -18.84 -22.80 -11.45
N ILE A 177 -18.75 -21.46 -11.70
CA ILE A 177 -19.91 -20.57 -11.82
C ILE A 177 -20.48 -20.64 -13.24
N GLY A 178 -21.69 -21.15 -13.35
CA GLY A 178 -22.38 -21.32 -14.64
C GLY A 178 -22.88 -20.01 -15.27
N PRO A 179 -23.27 -20.05 -16.56
CA PRO A 179 -23.89 -18.91 -17.21
C PRO A 179 -25.18 -18.47 -16.48
N GLY A 180 -25.29 -17.17 -16.18
CA GLY A 180 -26.46 -16.61 -15.48
C GLY A 180 -26.41 -16.70 -13.94
N GLU A 181 -25.41 -17.34 -13.36
CA GLU A 181 -25.22 -17.35 -11.93
C GLU A 181 -24.45 -16.11 -11.46
N GLU A 182 -24.74 -15.63 -10.25
CA GLU A 182 -24.05 -14.50 -9.64
C GLU A 182 -22.62 -14.87 -9.19
N ASN A 183 -21.70 -13.91 -9.30
CA ASN A 183 -20.34 -14.08 -8.80
C ASN A 183 -20.34 -14.18 -7.27
N ASN A 184 -19.55 -15.09 -6.73
CA ASN A 184 -19.31 -15.24 -5.30
C ASN A 184 -18.05 -14.49 -4.82
N PHE A 185 -17.46 -13.67 -5.69
CA PHE A 185 -16.34 -12.77 -5.46
C PHE A 185 -16.67 -11.35 -5.92
N ARG A 186 -15.85 -10.38 -5.57
CA ARG A 186 -15.98 -8.98 -5.99
C ARG A 186 -14.68 -8.49 -6.59
N ILE A 187 -14.78 -7.83 -7.74
CA ILE A 187 -13.67 -7.12 -8.37
C ILE A 187 -13.86 -5.63 -8.07
N ASN A 188 -12.82 -4.97 -7.54
CA ASN A 188 -12.84 -3.55 -7.24
C ASN A 188 -11.78 -2.85 -8.07
N ASP A 189 -12.18 -1.83 -8.80
CA ASP A 189 -11.27 -0.91 -9.47
C ASP A 189 -10.88 0.23 -8.50
N TRP A 190 -9.59 0.33 -8.22
CA TRP A 190 -9.02 1.38 -7.37
C TRP A 190 -8.52 2.58 -8.16
N SER A 191 -8.43 2.51 -9.50
CA SER A 191 -7.93 3.58 -10.35
C SER A 191 -8.80 4.83 -10.22
N GLN A 192 -10.13 4.67 -10.21
CA GLN A 192 -11.08 5.77 -10.03
C GLN A 192 -10.89 6.51 -8.70
N ALA A 193 -10.59 5.78 -7.61
CA ALA A 193 -10.34 6.39 -6.31
C ALA A 193 -9.05 7.22 -6.30
N VAL A 194 -8.03 6.79 -7.04
CA VAL A 194 -6.78 7.54 -7.21
C VAL A 194 -6.99 8.79 -8.03
N ASP A 195 -7.75 8.70 -9.12
CA ASP A 195 -8.05 9.84 -10.00
C ASP A 195 -8.89 10.91 -9.29
N LEU A 196 -9.90 10.52 -8.53
CA LEU A 196 -10.68 11.44 -7.68
C LEU A 196 -9.80 12.17 -6.66
N ARG A 197 -8.83 11.48 -6.06
CA ARG A 197 -7.87 12.13 -5.14
C ARG A 197 -6.98 13.14 -5.86
N ARG A 198 -6.48 12.82 -7.04
CA ARG A 198 -5.66 13.72 -7.87
C ARG A 198 -6.46 14.97 -8.26
N GLU A 199 -7.69 14.78 -8.68
CA GLU A 199 -8.59 15.89 -9.04
C GLU A 199 -8.87 16.79 -7.84
N ALA A 200 -9.23 16.23 -6.70
CA ALA A 200 -9.45 16.99 -5.47
C ALA A 200 -8.19 17.78 -5.06
N THR A 201 -7.01 17.15 -5.11
CA THR A 201 -5.74 17.82 -4.79
C THR A 201 -5.46 18.98 -5.75
N SER A 202 -5.75 18.82 -7.04
CA SER A 202 -5.59 19.86 -8.05
C SER A 202 -6.50 21.06 -7.77
N ILE A 203 -7.75 20.82 -7.39
CA ILE A 203 -8.71 21.88 -7.02
C ILE A 203 -8.21 22.62 -5.77
N PHE A 204 -7.77 21.91 -4.73
CA PHE A 204 -7.20 22.54 -3.53
C PHE A 204 -5.96 23.37 -3.84
N PHE A 205 -5.08 22.87 -4.69
CA PHE A 205 -3.89 23.62 -5.12
C PHE A 205 -4.28 24.91 -5.87
N ALA A 206 -5.22 24.86 -6.79
CA ALA A 206 -5.71 26.01 -7.52
C ALA A 206 -6.34 27.06 -6.57
N LEU A 207 -7.09 26.64 -5.56
CA LEU A 207 -7.65 27.54 -4.54
C LEU A 207 -6.55 28.23 -3.72
N ILE A 208 -5.54 27.46 -3.26
CA ILE A 208 -4.42 28.02 -2.49
C ILE A 208 -3.65 29.06 -3.33
N VAL A 209 -3.34 28.74 -4.59
CA VAL A 209 -2.67 29.67 -5.51
C VAL A 209 -3.52 30.91 -5.77
N GLY A 210 -4.83 30.76 -5.93
CA GLY A 210 -5.76 31.86 -6.10
C GLY A 210 -5.77 32.80 -4.88
N ILE A 211 -5.91 32.26 -3.67
CA ILE A 211 -5.89 33.03 -2.43
C ILE A 211 -4.54 33.71 -2.21
N ALA A 212 -3.44 33.02 -2.45
CA ALA A 212 -2.10 33.58 -2.35
C ALA A 212 -1.89 34.72 -3.36
N GLY A 213 -2.38 34.56 -4.59
CA GLY A 213 -2.32 35.59 -5.64
C GLY A 213 -3.08 36.86 -5.25
N ILE A 214 -4.31 36.71 -4.74
CA ILE A 214 -5.12 37.84 -4.25
C ILE A 214 -4.43 38.52 -3.06
N SER A 215 -3.91 37.75 -2.11
CA SER A 215 -3.20 38.28 -0.95
C SER A 215 -1.96 39.08 -1.35
N LEU A 216 -1.21 38.58 -2.34
CA LEU A 216 -0.03 39.28 -2.88
C LEU A 216 -0.41 40.60 -3.57
N LEU A 217 -1.50 40.60 -4.35
CA LEU A 217 -2.01 41.81 -4.99
C LEU A 217 -2.44 42.85 -3.96
N VAL A 218 -3.20 42.45 -2.95
CA VAL A 218 -3.66 43.37 -1.88
C VAL A 218 -2.45 43.89 -1.09
N GLY A 219 -1.50 42.99 -0.74
CA GLY A 219 -0.26 43.39 -0.07
C GLY A 219 0.58 44.35 -0.93
N GLY A 220 0.72 44.08 -2.22
CA GLY A 220 1.43 44.93 -3.18
C GLY A 220 0.81 46.34 -3.30
N ILE A 221 -0.52 46.43 -3.37
CA ILE A 221 -1.24 47.72 -3.39
C ILE A 221 -1.01 48.47 -2.07
N GLY A 222 -1.02 47.75 -0.92
CA GLY A 222 -0.71 48.35 0.38
C GLY A 222 0.67 48.97 0.45
N VAL A 223 1.70 48.24 0.00
CA VAL A 223 3.10 48.71 -0.07
C VAL A 223 3.20 49.90 -1.06
N MET A 224 2.56 49.82 -2.20
CA MET A 224 2.54 50.89 -3.19
C MET A 224 1.96 52.19 -2.61
N ASN A 225 0.84 52.11 -1.89
CA ASN A 225 0.22 53.27 -1.26
C ASN A 225 1.13 53.93 -0.21
N ILE A 226 1.82 53.13 0.61
CA ILE A 226 2.78 53.63 1.61
C ILE A 226 3.97 54.31 0.93
N MET A 227 4.49 53.70 -0.13
CA MET A 227 5.60 54.28 -0.89
C MET A 227 5.24 55.56 -1.59
N LEU A 228 4.02 55.65 -2.18
CA LEU A 228 3.53 56.88 -2.80
C LEU A 228 3.41 58.04 -1.81
N VAL A 229 2.88 57.77 -0.61
CA VAL A 229 2.79 58.77 0.47
C VAL A 229 4.20 59.24 0.88
N SER A 230 5.11 58.30 1.11
CA SER A 230 6.50 58.61 1.52
C SER A 230 7.25 59.44 0.46
N VAL A 231 7.06 59.15 -0.84
CA VAL A 231 7.67 59.89 -1.94
C VAL A 231 7.10 61.29 -2.03
N THR A 232 5.75 61.44 -1.92
CA THR A 232 5.10 62.77 -1.99
C THR A 232 5.47 63.67 -0.81
N GLU A 233 5.64 63.12 0.40
CA GLU A 233 6.13 63.86 1.56
C GLU A 233 7.59 64.35 1.35
N ARG A 234 8.50 63.49 0.88
CA ARG A 234 9.89 63.90 0.61
C ARG A 234 10.06 64.87 -0.52
N THR A 235 9.25 64.74 -1.60
CA THR A 235 9.27 65.74 -2.68
C THR A 235 8.79 67.13 -2.21
N ARG A 236 7.83 67.16 -1.29
CA ARG A 236 7.37 68.40 -0.68
C ARG A 236 8.41 69.06 0.24
N GLU A 237 9.19 68.27 0.99
CA GLU A 237 10.29 68.75 1.83
C GLU A 237 11.42 69.33 0.98
N ILE A 238 11.76 68.71 -0.16
CA ILE A 238 12.85 69.17 -1.05
C ILE A 238 12.40 70.41 -1.88
N GLY A 239 11.11 70.50 -2.20
CA GLY A 239 10.59 71.64 -3.01
C GLY A 239 10.36 72.87 -2.19
N LEU A 240 10.50 72.89 -0.87
CA LEU A 240 10.38 74.05 0.04
C LEU A 240 11.72 74.66 0.44
N ARG A 241 12.83 74.18 -0.12
CA ARG A 241 14.15 74.80 -0.04
C ARG A 241 14.53 75.34 -1.40
#